data_5fff51356572f5fa7f6bb24a66a2dc7a
#
_entry.id   5fff51356572f5fa7f6bb24a66a2dc7a
#
_cell.length_a   1.000
_cell.length_b   1.000
_cell.length_c   1.000
_cell.angle_alpha   90.00
_cell.angle_beta   90.00
_cell.angle_gamma   90.00
#
_symmetry.space_group_name_H-M   'P 1'
#
loop_
_entity.id
_entity.type
_entity.pdbx_description
1 polymer ?
#
loop_
_entity_poly.entity_id
_entity_poly.type
_entity_poly.pdbx_seq_one_letter_code
_entity_poly.pdbx_strand_id
1 'polypeptide(L)'
;MENVDHYWAHGEFYTDERCYITELHNTDADEDCSIARARVEPGVTTRLHRLEGTIERYVILEGMAEVRVGSAGPVAVQPLDIVNIPAGSEQSITNTGNGDLVFLCICTPRFRQQNYVVLDD
;
A
#
# COMPACT_ATOMS: atom_id res chain seq x y z
N MET A 1 -6.87 -24.00 15.53
CA MET A 1 -6.42 -22.90 14.63
C MET A 1 -6.96 -21.59 15.17
N GLU A 2 -6.08 -20.60 15.29
CA GLU A 2 -6.51 -19.25 15.64
C GLU A 2 -7.11 -18.58 14.42
N ASN A 3 -8.16 -17.78 14.65
CA ASN A 3 -8.74 -16.92 13.62
C ASN A 3 -8.21 -15.48 13.76
N VAL A 4 -6.97 -15.35 14.19
CA VAL A 4 -6.33 -14.06 14.44
C VAL A 4 -4.94 -14.06 13.82
N ASP A 5 -4.65 -13.03 13.03
CA ASP A 5 -3.31 -12.77 12.53
C ASP A 5 -2.65 -11.77 13.48
N HIS A 6 -1.59 -12.19 14.14
CA HIS A 6 -0.90 -11.34 15.10
C HIS A 6 0.19 -10.50 14.40
N TYR A 7 0.17 -9.20 14.60
CA TYR A 7 1.17 -8.31 14.01
C TYR A 7 2.59 -8.73 14.36
N TRP A 8 2.83 -9.13 15.63
CA TRP A 8 4.17 -9.51 16.11
C TRP A 8 4.70 -10.79 15.46
N ALA A 9 3.85 -11.57 14.80
CA ALA A 9 4.25 -12.80 14.11
C ALA A 9 4.84 -12.55 12.72
N HIS A 10 4.78 -11.29 12.24
CA HIS A 10 5.22 -10.92 10.90
C HIS A 10 6.45 -10.02 10.98
N GLY A 11 7.31 -10.09 9.96
CA GLY A 11 8.48 -9.24 9.87
C GLY A 11 8.28 -8.13 8.84
N GLU A 12 8.88 -6.97 9.10
CA GLU A 12 8.92 -5.88 8.15
C GLU A 12 10.11 -6.08 7.21
N PHE A 13 9.92 -5.83 5.90
CA PHE A 13 10.99 -5.95 4.92
C PHE A 13 10.93 -4.78 3.93
N TYR A 14 12.11 -4.37 3.44
CA TYR A 14 12.22 -3.30 2.47
C TYR A 14 11.97 -3.84 1.07
N THR A 15 11.26 -3.07 0.24
CA THR A 15 10.88 -3.48 -1.11
C THR A 15 11.50 -2.57 -2.17
N ASP A 16 11.49 -3.03 -3.41
CA ASP A 16 11.91 -2.23 -4.57
C ASP A 16 10.99 -1.03 -4.83
N GLU A 17 9.83 -0.99 -4.18
CA GLU A 17 8.92 0.16 -4.22
C GLU A 17 9.42 1.36 -3.42
N ARG A 18 10.52 1.22 -2.70
CA ARG A 18 11.10 2.23 -1.79
C ARG A 18 10.26 2.40 -0.52
N CYS A 19 9.62 1.32 -0.09
CA CYS A 19 8.87 1.32 1.17
C CYS A 19 9.07 0.01 1.91
N TYR A 20 8.79 0.03 3.20
CA TYR A 20 8.83 -1.15 4.06
C TYR A 20 7.44 -1.73 4.14
N ILE A 21 7.34 -3.04 4.05
CA ILE A 21 6.05 -3.75 4.07
C ILE A 21 6.04 -4.78 5.19
N THR A 22 4.93 -4.86 5.88
CA THR A 22 4.60 -5.98 6.77
C THR A 22 3.32 -6.61 6.23
N GLU A 23 3.40 -7.86 5.77
CA GLU A 23 2.22 -8.59 5.32
C GLU A 23 1.43 -9.02 6.55
N LEU A 24 0.26 -8.44 6.77
CA LEU A 24 -0.57 -8.74 7.94
C LEU A 24 -1.51 -9.90 7.69
N HIS A 25 -2.04 -10.00 6.48
CA HIS A 25 -2.99 -11.04 6.10
C HIS A 25 -2.94 -11.23 4.59
N ASN A 26 -2.38 -12.34 4.14
CA ASN A 26 -2.38 -12.68 2.70
C ASN A 26 -2.10 -14.16 2.55
N THR A 27 -3.16 -14.96 2.48
CA THR A 27 -3.05 -16.42 2.44
C THR A 27 -3.93 -17.00 1.35
N ASP A 28 -3.60 -18.23 0.93
CA ASP A 28 -4.42 -18.97 -0.04
C ASP A 28 -5.81 -19.30 0.50
N ALA A 29 -5.98 -19.29 1.82
CA ALA A 29 -7.28 -19.58 2.44
C ALA A 29 -8.25 -18.41 2.28
N ASP A 30 -7.75 -17.20 1.99
CA ASP A 30 -8.57 -16.01 1.78
C ASP A 30 -8.20 -15.38 0.43
N GLU A 31 -8.84 -15.84 -0.63
CA GLU A 31 -8.59 -15.32 -1.98
C GLU A 31 -9.20 -13.92 -2.18
N ASP A 32 -10.11 -13.51 -1.31
CA ASP A 32 -10.92 -12.30 -1.50
C ASP A 32 -10.26 -11.03 -0.97
N CYS A 33 -9.28 -11.15 -0.07
CA CYS A 33 -8.74 -9.97 0.59
C CYS A 33 -7.32 -10.18 1.11
N SER A 34 -6.49 -9.14 1.01
CA SER A 34 -5.22 -9.09 1.73
C SER A 34 -5.05 -7.75 2.40
N ILE A 35 -4.26 -7.72 3.48
CA ILE A 35 -3.98 -6.51 4.24
C ILE A 35 -2.49 -6.47 4.54
N ALA A 36 -1.84 -5.36 4.17
CA ALA A 36 -0.45 -5.11 4.46
C ALA A 36 -0.29 -3.76 5.12
N ARG A 37 0.77 -3.60 5.93
CA ARG A 37 1.15 -2.31 6.49
C ARG A 37 2.34 -1.80 5.69
N ALA A 38 2.25 -0.58 5.21
CA ALA A 38 3.33 0.08 4.48
C ALA A 38 3.90 1.23 5.32
N ARG A 39 5.22 1.39 5.26
CA ARG A 39 5.92 2.48 5.93
C ARG A 39 6.86 3.13 4.93
N VAL A 40 6.76 4.44 4.78
CA VAL A 40 7.55 5.23 3.83
C VAL A 40 8.30 6.30 4.59
N GLU A 41 9.62 6.37 4.40
CA GLU A 41 10.45 7.35 5.08
C GLU A 41 10.22 8.76 4.55
N PRO A 42 10.54 9.81 5.33
CA PRO A 42 10.33 11.20 4.91
C PRO A 42 11.00 11.51 3.57
N GLY A 43 10.28 12.21 2.71
CA GLY A 43 10.77 12.65 1.41
C GLY A 43 10.78 11.61 0.32
N VAL A 44 10.43 10.37 0.63
CA VAL A 44 10.44 9.28 -0.35
C VAL A 44 9.12 9.23 -1.10
N THR A 45 9.22 8.98 -2.42
CA THR A 45 8.08 8.67 -3.27
C THR A 45 8.18 7.22 -3.69
N THR A 46 7.11 6.47 -3.51
CA THR A 46 7.06 5.06 -3.95
C THR A 46 7.10 4.99 -5.48
N ARG A 47 7.55 3.85 -6.00
CA ARG A 47 7.63 3.67 -7.45
C ARG A 47 6.24 3.75 -8.07
N LEU A 48 6.15 4.38 -9.24
CA LEU A 48 4.92 4.38 -10.01
C LEU A 48 4.64 2.95 -10.48
N HIS A 49 3.47 2.44 -10.16
CA HIS A 49 3.08 1.08 -10.48
C HIS A 49 1.56 0.98 -10.61
N ARG A 50 1.09 -0.17 -11.07
CA ARG A 50 -0.33 -0.50 -11.05
C ARG A 50 -0.50 -1.95 -10.62
N LEU A 51 -1.68 -2.27 -10.12
CA LEU A 51 -2.06 -3.64 -9.81
C LEU A 51 -3.11 -4.10 -10.82
N GLU A 52 -2.84 -5.23 -11.45
CA GLU A 52 -3.78 -5.83 -12.40
C GLU A 52 -4.78 -6.69 -11.64
N GLY A 53 -6.07 -6.52 -11.94
CA GLY A 53 -7.11 -7.43 -11.45
C GLY A 53 -7.47 -7.32 -9.98
N THR A 54 -6.94 -6.33 -9.26
CA THR A 54 -7.32 -6.12 -7.86
C THR A 54 -7.51 -4.64 -7.59
N ILE A 55 -8.48 -4.35 -6.73
CA ILE A 55 -8.73 -2.99 -6.24
C ILE A 55 -7.94 -2.83 -4.95
N GLU A 56 -7.24 -1.71 -4.80
CA GLU A 56 -6.46 -1.43 -3.59
C GLU A 56 -7.01 -0.19 -2.89
N ARG A 57 -6.99 -0.20 -1.56
CA ARG A 57 -7.30 0.98 -0.75
C ARG A 57 -6.17 1.20 0.23
N TYR A 58 -5.77 2.46 0.38
CA TYR A 58 -4.88 2.85 1.46
C TYR A 58 -5.71 3.43 2.59
N VAL A 59 -5.45 3.00 3.81
CA VAL A 59 -5.98 3.64 5.01
C VAL A 59 -4.81 4.34 5.67
N ILE A 60 -4.77 5.66 5.64
CA ILE A 60 -3.65 6.42 6.20
C ILE A 60 -3.74 6.34 7.73
N LEU A 61 -2.66 5.91 8.38
CA LEU A 61 -2.61 5.77 9.83
C LEU A 61 -1.78 6.85 10.51
N GLU A 62 -0.62 7.18 9.92
CA GLU A 62 0.31 8.17 10.49
C GLU A 62 0.96 8.96 9.37
N GLY A 63 1.25 10.23 9.64
CA GLY A 63 2.02 11.07 8.75
C GLY A 63 1.17 11.83 7.75
N MET A 64 1.86 12.56 6.88
CA MET A 64 1.26 13.40 5.84
C MET A 64 1.82 12.96 4.50
N ALA A 65 0.99 12.97 3.48
CA ALA A 65 1.41 12.50 2.17
C ALA A 65 0.66 13.21 1.04
N GLU A 66 1.19 13.04 -0.16
CA GLU A 66 0.47 13.33 -1.40
C GLU A 66 0.38 12.03 -2.19
N VAL A 67 -0.83 11.67 -2.62
CA VAL A 67 -1.06 10.45 -3.37
C VAL A 67 -1.47 10.79 -4.79
N ARG A 68 -0.97 9.99 -5.73
CA ARG A 68 -1.33 10.10 -7.14
C ARG A 68 -2.03 8.82 -7.55
N VAL A 69 -3.25 8.95 -8.12
CA VAL A 69 -4.03 7.83 -8.64
C VAL A 69 -4.48 8.18 -10.05
N GLY A 70 -4.11 7.35 -11.02
CA GLY A 70 -4.43 7.59 -12.42
C GLY A 70 -3.73 8.83 -12.94
N SER A 71 -4.40 9.55 -13.85
CA SER A 71 -3.86 10.75 -14.47
C SER A 71 -4.18 12.04 -13.69
N ALA A 72 -4.92 11.94 -12.58
CA ALA A 72 -5.21 13.09 -11.74
C ALA A 72 -3.93 13.57 -11.04
N GLY A 73 -3.86 14.87 -10.76
CA GLY A 73 -2.74 15.43 -10.02
C GLY A 73 -2.71 14.92 -8.58
N PRO A 74 -1.61 15.15 -7.87
CA PRO A 74 -1.49 14.66 -6.49
C PRO A 74 -2.52 15.28 -5.56
N VAL A 75 -3.01 14.47 -4.61
CA VAL A 75 -3.98 14.88 -3.60
C VAL A 75 -3.35 14.70 -2.23
N ALA A 76 -3.40 15.75 -1.41
CA ALA A 76 -2.90 15.68 -0.04
C ALA A 76 -3.80 14.78 0.81
N VAL A 77 -3.19 13.92 1.61
CA VAL A 77 -3.90 13.01 2.50
C VAL A 77 -3.28 13.05 3.90
N GLN A 78 -4.09 12.68 4.89
CA GLN A 78 -3.72 12.71 6.31
C GLN A 78 -4.36 11.52 7.03
N PRO A 79 -4.03 11.28 8.30
CA PRO A 79 -4.54 10.12 9.02
C PRO A 79 -6.06 9.99 8.94
N LEU A 80 -6.49 8.75 8.71
CA LEU A 80 -7.86 8.28 8.52
C LEU A 80 -8.47 8.61 7.15
N ASP A 81 -7.72 9.27 6.26
CA ASP A 81 -8.16 9.37 4.87
C ASP A 81 -8.05 8.00 4.19
N ILE A 82 -8.97 7.74 3.29
CA ILE A 82 -9.00 6.53 2.48
C ILE A 82 -8.68 6.88 1.04
N VAL A 83 -7.70 6.21 0.48
CA VAL A 83 -7.37 6.35 -0.95
C VAL A 83 -7.95 5.14 -1.68
N ASN A 84 -8.79 5.38 -2.66
CA ASN A 84 -9.42 4.32 -3.45
C ASN A 84 -8.70 4.21 -4.79
N ILE A 85 -8.14 3.04 -5.08
CA ILE A 85 -7.35 2.81 -6.29
C ILE A 85 -8.02 1.71 -7.10
N PRO A 86 -8.68 2.07 -8.22
CA PRO A 86 -9.29 1.06 -9.10
C PRO A 86 -8.24 0.11 -9.68
N ALA A 87 -8.68 -1.09 -10.04
CA ALA A 87 -7.81 -2.05 -10.69
C ALA A 87 -7.22 -1.44 -11.97
N GLY A 88 -5.93 -1.62 -12.16
CA GLY A 88 -5.22 -1.14 -13.34
C GLY A 88 -4.81 0.34 -13.30
N SER A 89 -5.23 1.10 -12.29
CA SER A 89 -4.84 2.52 -12.18
C SER A 89 -3.40 2.68 -11.71
N GLU A 90 -2.70 3.63 -12.30
CA GLU A 90 -1.36 4.02 -11.85
C GLU A 90 -1.44 4.61 -10.45
N GLN A 91 -0.44 4.33 -9.63
CA GLN A 91 -0.40 4.82 -8.26
C GLN A 91 1.02 5.06 -7.78
N SER A 92 1.18 6.10 -6.97
CA SER A 92 2.37 6.38 -6.19
C SER A 92 1.98 7.28 -5.02
N ILE A 93 2.79 7.28 -3.98
CA ILE A 93 2.55 8.12 -2.81
C ILE A 93 3.87 8.71 -2.34
N THR A 94 3.85 9.98 -1.93
CA THR A 94 5.03 10.70 -1.44
C THR A 94 4.81 11.07 0.02
N ASN A 95 5.77 10.75 0.87
CA ASN A 95 5.77 11.22 2.25
C ASN A 95 6.21 12.68 2.27
N THR A 96 5.29 13.58 2.60
CA THR A 96 5.53 15.03 2.65
C THR A 96 5.75 15.53 4.08
N GLY A 97 5.72 14.65 5.06
CA GLY A 97 5.90 15.01 6.46
C GLY A 97 7.35 14.85 6.93
N ASN A 98 7.56 15.04 8.22
CA ASN A 98 8.87 14.95 8.87
C ASN A 98 9.11 13.60 9.55
N GLY A 99 8.08 12.81 9.74
CA GLY A 99 8.17 11.46 10.31
C GLY A 99 7.76 10.42 9.28
N ASP A 100 7.72 9.17 9.70
CA ASP A 100 7.31 8.09 8.82
C ASP A 100 5.85 8.23 8.42
N LEU A 101 5.57 7.90 7.17
CA LEU A 101 4.21 7.72 6.68
C LEU A 101 3.87 6.24 6.85
N VAL A 102 2.74 5.96 7.50
CA VAL A 102 2.27 4.59 7.73
C VAL A 102 0.84 4.47 7.23
N PHE A 103 0.58 3.44 6.43
CA PHE A 103 -0.77 3.19 5.95
C PHE A 103 -1.00 1.69 5.74
N LEU A 104 -2.27 1.31 5.75
CA LEU A 104 -2.67 -0.05 5.42
C LEU A 104 -2.99 -0.11 3.92
N CYS A 105 -2.61 -1.22 3.29
CA CYS A 105 -2.98 -1.54 1.92
C CYS A 105 -3.95 -2.70 1.96
N ILE A 106 -5.18 -2.48 1.50
CA ILE A 106 -6.24 -3.50 1.50
C ILE A 106 -6.58 -3.82 0.06
N CYS A 107 -6.27 -5.03 -0.37
CA CYS A 107 -6.51 -5.50 -1.74
C CYS A 107 -7.65 -6.49 -1.81
N THR A 108 -8.53 -6.31 -2.80
CA THR A 108 -9.64 -7.22 -3.08
C THR A 108 -9.74 -7.45 -4.58
N PRO A 109 -9.49 -8.67 -5.08
CA PRO A 109 -8.99 -9.85 -4.36
C PRO A 109 -7.58 -9.64 -3.81
N ARG A 110 -7.07 -10.66 -3.10
CA ARG A 110 -5.78 -10.55 -2.41
C ARG A 110 -4.64 -10.19 -3.36
N PHE A 111 -3.65 -9.50 -2.84
CA PHE A 111 -2.43 -9.14 -3.59
C PHE A 111 -1.64 -10.39 -3.95
N ARG A 112 -1.19 -10.45 -5.20
CA ARG A 112 -0.24 -11.44 -5.71
C ARG A 112 0.84 -10.71 -6.48
N GLN A 113 2.09 -11.16 -6.35
CA GLN A 113 3.23 -10.50 -7.00
C GLN A 113 3.05 -10.43 -8.52
N GLN A 114 2.44 -11.43 -9.14
CA GLN A 114 2.21 -11.43 -10.58
C GLN A 114 1.23 -10.34 -11.05
N ASN A 115 0.47 -9.75 -10.12
CA ASN A 115 -0.44 -8.66 -10.46
C ASN A 115 0.25 -7.29 -10.45
N TYR A 116 1.48 -7.23 -9.95
CA TYR A 116 2.23 -5.98 -9.79
C TYR A 116 2.99 -5.64 -11.07
N VAL A 117 2.77 -4.43 -11.59
CA VAL A 117 3.42 -3.95 -12.82
C VAL A 117 4.14 -2.64 -12.52
N VAL A 118 5.46 -2.63 -12.69
CA VAL A 118 6.28 -1.43 -12.52
C VAL A 118 6.12 -0.55 -13.75
N LEU A 119 5.91 0.74 -13.55
CA LEU A 119 5.70 1.71 -14.63
C LEU A 119 6.82 2.75 -14.73
N ASP A 120 7.68 2.88 -13.74
CA ASP A 120 8.85 3.75 -13.81
C ASP A 120 10.14 2.94 -13.89
N ASP A 121 11.26 3.62 -14.13
CA ASP A 121 12.58 2.99 -14.19
C ASP A 121 13.20 2.83 -12.80
#